data_90c890da92e1ab64e092d6be29439894
#
_entry.id   90c890da92e1ab64e092d6be29439894
#
_cell.length_a   1.000
_cell.length_b   1.000
_cell.length_c   1.000
_cell.angle_alpha   90.00
_cell.angle_beta   90.00
_cell.angle_gamma   90.00
#
_symmetry.space_group_name_H-M   'P 1'
#
loop_
_entity.id
_entity.type
_entity.pdbx_description
1 polymer ?
#
loop_
_entity_poly.entity_id
_entity_poly.type
_entity_poly.pdbx_seq_one_letter_code
_entity_poly.pdbx_strand_id
1 'polypeptide(L)'
;FGFSDIQAYLSTRPEKSVGDPQRWLAAEAALQASLDRAGVEYQVDQGGGAFYGPKIDLKVKDAIGREWQLSTIQFDFNLPDRFDLTYIGEDGQPDRPYMVHRALLGSLERFFGVLIEHYAGAFPVWLSPVQAVLIPIADRHLDYATGVATQLRQAGLRVTINDRPDRMNAKIRDAQNQKIPYMLV
;
A
#
# COMPACT_ATOMS: atom_id res chain seq x y z
N PHE A 1 5.84 3.84 -2.60
CA PHE A 1 5.18 4.89 -1.80
C PHE A 1 6.19 5.74 -1.00
N GLY A 2 7.50 5.44 -1.06
CA GLY A 2 8.55 6.26 -0.45
C GLY A 2 8.81 6.01 1.05
N PHE A 3 8.18 5.02 1.67
CA PHE A 3 8.53 4.62 3.02
C PHE A 3 9.93 4.00 3.04
N SER A 4 10.80 4.48 3.92
CA SER A 4 12.19 4.01 4.06
C SER A 4 12.42 3.12 5.28
N ASP A 5 11.57 3.22 6.30
CA ASP A 5 11.68 2.43 7.54
C ASP A 5 10.60 1.34 7.52
N ILE A 6 10.92 0.23 6.86
CA ILE A 6 10.05 -0.94 6.75
C ILE A 6 10.71 -2.08 7.52
N GLN A 7 9.99 -2.67 8.48
CA GLN A 7 10.45 -3.83 9.23
C GLN A 7 9.60 -5.05 8.92
N ALA A 8 10.26 -6.17 8.65
CA ALA A 8 9.61 -7.45 8.46
C ALA A 8 9.63 -8.27 9.75
N TYR A 9 8.54 -9.00 9.98
CA TYR A 9 8.39 -9.91 11.11
C TYR A 9 7.91 -11.26 10.61
N LEU A 10 8.59 -12.32 11.04
CA LEU A 10 8.11 -13.71 10.89
C LEU A 10 7.33 -14.08 12.15
N SER A 11 6.02 -14.07 12.05
CA SER A 11 5.11 -14.37 13.16
C SER A 11 4.83 -15.88 13.22
N THR A 12 5.27 -16.51 14.30
CA THR A 12 5.22 -17.96 14.50
C THR A 12 3.95 -18.41 15.22
N ARG A 13 3.84 -19.71 15.43
CA ARG A 13 2.67 -20.38 16.02
C ARG A 13 2.29 -19.81 17.39
N PRO A 14 1.03 -19.33 17.59
CA PRO A 14 0.54 -18.95 18.90
C PRO A 14 0.16 -20.18 19.75
N GLU A 15 0.07 -19.99 21.06
CA GLU A 15 -0.34 -21.02 22.00
C GLU A 15 -1.72 -21.62 21.63
N LYS A 16 -2.68 -20.74 21.31
CA LYS A 16 -4.02 -21.13 20.86
C LYS A 16 -4.06 -21.17 19.32
N SER A 17 -3.72 -22.33 18.76
CA SER A 17 -3.68 -22.54 17.31
C SER A 17 -4.39 -23.84 16.90
N VAL A 18 -4.83 -23.91 15.66
CA VAL A 18 -5.41 -25.12 15.04
C VAL A 18 -4.41 -25.78 14.09
N GLY A 19 -4.67 -27.02 13.73
CA GLY A 19 -3.89 -27.77 12.77
C GLY A 19 -2.70 -28.55 13.37
N ASP A 20 -2.08 -29.38 12.53
CA ASP A 20 -0.97 -30.24 12.90
C ASP A 20 0.29 -29.42 13.20
N PRO A 21 0.98 -29.66 14.34
CA PRO A 21 2.26 -29.03 14.64
C PRO A 21 3.33 -29.17 13.55
N GLN A 22 3.39 -30.29 12.85
CA GLN A 22 4.37 -30.51 11.79
C GLN A 22 4.10 -29.60 10.57
N ARG A 23 2.82 -29.37 10.25
CA ARG A 23 2.45 -28.41 9.19
C ARG A 23 2.82 -26.98 9.56
N TRP A 24 2.70 -26.61 10.83
CA TRP A 24 3.15 -25.31 11.32
C TRP A 24 4.66 -25.14 11.13
N LEU A 25 5.47 -26.13 11.56
CA LEU A 25 6.92 -26.06 11.39
C LEU A 25 7.33 -25.98 9.91
N ALA A 26 6.67 -26.75 9.04
CA ALA A 26 6.94 -26.71 7.62
C ALA A 26 6.57 -25.33 7.00
N ALA A 27 5.44 -24.77 7.38
CA ALA A 27 5.00 -23.45 6.90
C ALA A 27 5.89 -22.31 7.40
N GLU A 28 6.30 -22.33 8.68
CA GLU A 28 7.25 -21.38 9.24
C GLU A 28 8.60 -21.44 8.52
N ALA A 29 9.13 -22.65 8.30
CA ALA A 29 10.38 -22.86 7.56
C ALA A 29 10.29 -22.36 6.11
N ALA A 30 9.14 -22.56 5.44
CA ALA A 30 8.91 -22.07 4.08
C ALA A 30 8.86 -20.53 4.00
N LEU A 31 8.21 -19.87 4.97
CA LEU A 31 8.18 -18.42 5.07
C LEU A 31 9.57 -17.86 5.38
N GLN A 32 10.31 -18.47 6.30
CA GLN A 32 11.69 -18.10 6.61
C GLN A 32 12.59 -18.21 5.38
N ALA A 33 12.57 -19.34 4.70
CA ALA A 33 13.36 -19.53 3.47
C ALA A 33 13.00 -18.53 2.37
N SER A 34 11.75 -18.05 2.34
CA SER A 34 11.30 -17.05 1.39
C SER A 34 11.87 -15.66 1.73
N LEU A 35 11.93 -15.28 3.00
CA LEU A 35 12.57 -14.05 3.47
C LEU A 35 14.07 -14.07 3.18
N ASP A 36 14.76 -15.18 3.52
CA ASP A 36 16.19 -15.35 3.32
C ASP A 36 16.55 -15.26 1.83
N ARG A 37 15.77 -15.91 0.96
CA ARG A 37 15.95 -15.87 -0.50
C ARG A 37 15.73 -14.49 -1.09
N ALA A 38 14.77 -13.72 -0.50
CA ALA A 38 14.49 -12.35 -0.91
C ALA A 38 15.52 -11.35 -0.34
N GLY A 39 16.45 -11.77 0.53
CA GLY A 39 17.41 -10.90 1.18
C GLY A 39 16.76 -9.86 2.11
N VAL A 40 15.61 -10.18 2.68
CA VAL A 40 14.86 -9.30 3.58
C VAL A 40 15.28 -9.57 5.01
N GLU A 41 15.82 -8.57 5.69
CA GLU A 41 16.06 -8.65 7.14
C GLU A 41 14.74 -8.67 7.90
N TYR A 42 14.62 -9.56 8.89
CA TYR A 42 13.40 -9.73 9.66
C TYR A 42 13.68 -10.06 11.13
N GLN A 43 12.67 -9.86 11.95
CA GLN A 43 12.64 -10.29 13.35
C GLN A 43 11.63 -11.43 13.49
N VAL A 44 11.89 -12.34 14.46
CA VAL A 44 10.91 -13.39 14.79
C VAL A 44 9.96 -12.85 15.85
N ASP A 45 8.68 -12.81 15.51
CA ASP A 45 7.58 -12.49 16.42
C ASP A 45 6.99 -13.80 16.96
N GLN A 46 7.53 -14.23 18.11
CA GLN A 46 7.18 -15.50 18.72
C GLN A 46 5.71 -15.52 19.14
N GLY A 47 4.93 -16.43 18.56
CA GLY A 47 3.51 -16.56 18.89
C GLY A 47 2.61 -15.48 18.24
N GLY A 48 3.15 -14.61 17.39
CA GLY A 48 2.40 -13.56 16.72
C GLY A 48 1.59 -14.01 15.51
N GLY A 49 1.67 -15.28 15.12
CA GLY A 49 0.91 -15.85 14.01
C GLY A 49 -0.61 -15.82 14.23
N ALA A 50 -1.39 -16.00 13.17
CA ALA A 50 -2.82 -16.21 13.33
C ALA A 50 -3.08 -17.62 13.89
N PHE A 51 -4.26 -17.83 14.46
CA PHE A 51 -4.59 -19.16 15.03
C PHE A 51 -4.57 -20.29 13.97
N TYR A 52 -4.65 -19.97 12.70
CA TYR A 52 -4.75 -20.89 11.57
C TYR A 52 -3.50 -20.95 10.67
N GLY A 53 -2.47 -20.16 10.94
CA GLY A 53 -1.23 -20.23 10.18
C GLY A 53 -0.22 -19.13 10.52
N PRO A 54 1.06 -19.36 10.22
CA PRO A 54 2.12 -18.38 10.39
C PRO A 54 2.04 -17.30 9.31
N LYS A 55 2.71 -16.19 9.54
CA LYS A 55 2.66 -15.04 8.61
C LYS A 55 3.95 -14.24 8.59
N ILE A 56 4.15 -13.51 7.51
CA ILE A 56 5.10 -12.41 7.41
C ILE A 56 4.31 -11.10 7.47
N ASP A 57 4.62 -10.25 8.43
CA ASP A 57 4.08 -8.91 8.56
C ASP A 57 5.13 -7.88 8.15
N LEU A 58 4.73 -6.88 7.37
CA LEU A 58 5.54 -5.70 7.10
C LEU A 58 4.94 -4.51 7.84
N LYS A 59 5.73 -3.92 8.72
CA LYS A 59 5.36 -2.73 9.48
C LYS A 59 6.13 -1.52 8.96
N VAL A 60 5.48 -0.38 8.95
CA VAL A 60 6.10 0.92 8.65
C VAL A 60 5.96 1.83 9.85
N LYS A 61 6.88 2.78 10.01
CA LYS A 61 6.75 3.84 11.02
C LYS A 61 6.07 5.06 10.42
N ASP A 62 5.17 5.66 11.19
CA ASP A 62 4.59 6.94 10.85
C ASP A 62 5.56 8.10 11.18
N ALA A 63 5.12 9.33 10.92
CA ALA A 63 5.93 10.53 11.11
C ALA A 63 6.40 10.78 12.55
N ILE A 64 5.75 10.16 13.54
CA ILE A 64 6.11 10.26 14.97
C ILE A 64 6.68 8.96 15.55
N GLY A 65 7.03 7.99 14.68
CA GLY A 65 7.72 6.75 15.05
C GLY A 65 6.84 5.60 15.52
N ARG A 66 5.50 5.70 15.41
CA ARG A 66 4.60 4.59 15.75
C ARG A 66 4.61 3.56 14.63
N GLU A 67 4.66 2.29 14.98
CA GLU A 67 4.62 1.18 14.03
C GLU A 67 3.19 0.85 13.61
N TRP A 68 3.01 0.67 12.29
CA TRP A 68 1.75 0.27 11.68
C TRP A 68 1.96 -0.93 10.77
N GLN A 69 1.29 -2.03 11.08
CA GLN A 69 1.22 -3.17 10.18
C GLN A 69 0.36 -2.80 8.97
N LEU A 70 0.96 -2.82 7.79
CA LEU A 70 0.31 -2.51 6.53
C LEU A 70 0.20 -3.74 5.64
N SER A 71 1.26 -4.53 5.56
CA SER A 71 1.33 -5.63 4.60
C SER A 71 1.45 -6.96 5.33
N THR A 72 0.76 -7.98 4.83
CA THR A 72 0.82 -9.34 5.39
C THR A 72 0.84 -10.37 4.28
N ILE A 73 1.69 -11.38 4.42
CA ILE A 73 1.64 -12.64 3.69
C ILE A 73 1.33 -13.71 4.73
N GLN A 74 0.20 -14.40 4.59
CA GLN A 74 -0.31 -15.31 5.59
C GLN A 74 -0.56 -16.68 5.00
N PHE A 75 0.05 -17.67 5.61
CA PHE A 75 -0.12 -19.06 5.25
C PHE A 75 -1.37 -19.62 5.94
N ASP A 76 -2.22 -20.32 5.21
CA ASP A 76 -3.46 -20.89 5.73
C ASP A 76 -3.63 -22.30 5.22
N PHE A 77 -3.60 -23.26 6.12
CA PHE A 77 -3.91 -24.66 5.86
C PHE A 77 -5.26 -25.07 6.49
N ASN A 78 -5.93 -24.20 7.21
CA ASN A 78 -7.19 -24.48 7.87
C ASN A 78 -8.40 -24.33 6.94
N LEU A 79 -8.46 -23.28 6.11
CA LEU A 79 -9.55 -23.12 5.15
C LEU A 79 -9.58 -24.22 4.11
N PRO A 80 -8.44 -24.62 3.48
CA PRO A 80 -8.44 -25.77 2.59
C PRO A 80 -8.96 -27.06 3.21
N ASP A 81 -8.62 -27.30 4.48
CA ASP A 81 -9.12 -28.46 5.22
C ASP A 81 -10.65 -28.36 5.48
N ARG A 82 -11.12 -27.20 5.89
CA ARG A 82 -12.55 -26.97 6.19
C ARG A 82 -13.46 -27.03 4.97
N PHE A 83 -12.97 -26.57 3.82
CA PHE A 83 -13.70 -26.59 2.56
C PHE A 83 -13.47 -27.87 1.75
N ASP A 84 -12.71 -28.80 2.29
CA ASP A 84 -12.34 -30.06 1.61
C ASP A 84 -11.75 -29.84 0.22
N LEU A 85 -10.91 -28.80 0.08
CA LEU A 85 -10.29 -28.49 -1.20
C LEU A 85 -9.21 -29.51 -1.53
N THR A 86 -9.23 -30.02 -2.75
CA THR A 86 -8.23 -30.95 -3.26
C THR A 86 -7.78 -30.54 -4.67
N TYR A 87 -6.56 -30.93 -5.02
CA TYR A 87 -6.04 -30.88 -6.39
C TYR A 87 -5.36 -32.19 -6.71
N ILE A 88 -5.10 -32.45 -7.99
CA ILE A 88 -4.38 -33.66 -8.41
C ILE A 88 -2.88 -33.32 -8.45
N GLY A 89 -2.13 -34.00 -7.60
CA GLY A 89 -0.67 -33.86 -7.52
C GLY A 89 0.05 -34.43 -8.74
N GLU A 90 1.36 -34.24 -8.81
CA GLU A 90 2.19 -34.75 -9.90
C GLU A 90 2.21 -36.29 -9.98
N ASP A 91 1.94 -36.95 -8.86
CA ASP A 91 1.80 -38.40 -8.74
C ASP A 91 0.41 -38.90 -9.17
N GLY A 92 -0.47 -38.02 -9.62
CA GLY A 92 -1.84 -38.37 -10.03
C GLY A 92 -2.79 -38.63 -8.87
N GLN A 93 -2.39 -38.40 -7.63
CA GLN A 93 -3.25 -38.56 -6.43
C GLN A 93 -3.83 -37.24 -5.98
N PRO A 94 -5.02 -37.29 -5.33
CA PRO A 94 -5.57 -36.08 -4.68
C PRO A 94 -4.66 -35.60 -3.53
N ASP A 95 -4.32 -34.31 -3.54
CA ASP A 95 -3.55 -33.68 -2.48
C ASP A 95 -4.28 -32.41 -2.00
N ARG A 96 -3.90 -31.91 -0.82
CA ARG A 96 -4.51 -30.76 -0.16
C ARG A 96 -3.71 -29.50 -0.46
N PRO A 97 -4.33 -28.46 -1.07
CA PRO A 97 -3.62 -27.20 -1.31
C PRO A 97 -3.35 -26.45 -0.02
N TYR A 98 -2.37 -25.56 -0.06
CA TYR A 98 -2.23 -24.47 0.90
C TYR A 98 -2.85 -23.22 0.30
N MET A 99 -3.39 -22.36 1.16
CA MET A 99 -3.88 -21.05 0.78
C MET A 99 -2.92 -19.98 1.31
N VAL A 100 -2.59 -19.01 0.47
CA VAL A 100 -1.75 -17.87 0.85
C VAL A 100 -2.58 -16.61 0.71
N HIS A 101 -2.86 -15.96 1.83
CA HIS A 101 -3.52 -14.67 1.85
C HIS A 101 -2.48 -13.56 1.72
N ARG A 102 -2.78 -12.55 0.93
CA ARG A 102 -1.90 -11.40 0.70
C ARG A 102 -2.64 -10.08 0.87
N ALA A 103 -2.31 -9.34 1.91
CA ALA A 103 -2.69 -7.94 2.04
C ALA A 103 -1.50 -7.06 1.67
N LEU A 104 -1.69 -6.06 0.81
CA LEU A 104 -0.63 -5.13 0.41
C LEU A 104 -0.58 -3.90 1.30
N LEU A 105 -1.72 -3.31 1.58
CA LEU A 105 -1.86 -2.03 2.27
C LEU A 105 -2.56 -2.15 3.63
N GLY A 106 -2.98 -3.35 4.02
CA GLY A 106 -3.84 -3.58 5.16
C GLY A 106 -5.21 -2.94 4.94
N SER A 107 -5.69 -2.09 5.84
CA SER A 107 -6.87 -1.27 5.60
C SER A 107 -6.48 -0.01 4.79
N LEU A 108 -7.30 0.32 3.79
CA LEU A 108 -7.06 1.51 2.94
C LEU A 108 -7.07 2.79 3.77
N GLU A 109 -7.95 2.89 4.76
CA GLU A 109 -8.07 4.06 5.62
C GLU A 109 -6.81 4.26 6.46
N ARG A 110 -6.28 3.19 7.06
CA ARG A 110 -5.03 3.22 7.82
C ARG A 110 -3.85 3.61 6.93
N PHE A 111 -3.72 2.95 5.81
CA PHE A 111 -2.66 3.24 4.84
C PHE A 111 -2.71 4.70 4.39
N PHE A 112 -3.91 5.20 4.04
CA PHE A 112 -4.10 6.57 3.59
C PHE A 112 -3.75 7.58 4.69
N GLY A 113 -4.14 7.33 5.94
CA GLY A 113 -3.77 8.16 7.07
C GLY A 113 -2.25 8.25 7.25
N VAL A 114 -1.56 7.10 7.26
CA VAL A 114 -0.09 7.04 7.39
C VAL A 114 0.59 7.73 6.21
N LEU A 115 0.06 7.57 4.99
CA LEU A 115 0.60 8.19 3.78
C LEU A 115 0.48 9.72 3.81
N ILE A 116 -0.68 10.25 4.26
CA ILE A 116 -0.88 11.69 4.42
C ILE A 116 0.11 12.26 5.44
N GLU A 117 0.28 11.60 6.58
CA GLU A 117 1.24 12.02 7.61
C GLU A 117 2.68 11.98 7.07
N HIS A 118 3.06 10.92 6.37
CA HIS A 118 4.39 10.75 5.80
C HIS A 118 4.79 11.90 4.87
N TYR A 119 3.89 12.32 4.00
CA TYR A 119 4.12 13.41 3.04
C TYR A 119 3.69 14.79 3.59
N ALA A 120 3.10 14.86 4.78
CA ALA A 120 2.45 16.07 5.28
C ALA A 120 1.49 16.70 4.24
N GLY A 121 0.85 15.85 3.43
CA GLY A 121 -0.04 16.23 2.33
C GLY A 121 0.66 16.67 1.03
N ALA A 122 1.98 16.85 1.01
CA ALA A 122 2.73 17.21 -0.20
C ALA A 122 3.13 15.94 -0.98
N PHE A 123 2.16 15.31 -1.59
CA PHE A 123 2.34 14.05 -2.32
C PHE A 123 3.27 14.18 -3.53
N PRO A 124 4.01 13.13 -3.88
CA PRO A 124 4.67 13.07 -5.18
C PRO A 124 3.63 13.14 -6.30
N VAL A 125 4.05 13.63 -7.47
CA VAL A 125 3.14 13.97 -8.59
C VAL A 125 2.16 12.86 -8.93
N TRP A 126 2.62 11.62 -8.98
CA TRP A 126 1.79 10.48 -9.36
C TRP A 126 0.67 10.17 -8.36
N LEU A 127 0.84 10.53 -7.08
CA LEU A 127 -0.15 10.37 -6.00
C LEU A 127 -1.03 11.60 -5.81
N SER A 128 -0.60 12.78 -6.27
CA SER A 128 -1.34 14.02 -6.04
C SER A 128 -2.73 13.98 -6.66
N PRO A 129 -3.81 14.31 -5.93
CA PRO A 129 -5.17 14.35 -6.48
C PRO A 129 -5.30 15.32 -7.64
N VAL A 130 -4.65 16.48 -7.53
CA VAL A 130 -4.45 17.47 -8.58
C VAL A 130 -2.95 17.56 -8.84
N GLN A 131 -2.51 17.24 -10.06
CA GLN A 131 -1.09 17.24 -10.43
C GLN A 131 -0.62 18.59 -10.95
N ALA A 132 -1.50 19.29 -11.62
CA ALA A 132 -1.23 20.64 -12.10
C ALA A 132 -2.49 21.52 -12.02
N VAL A 133 -2.29 22.80 -11.73
CA VAL A 133 -3.32 23.81 -11.79
C VAL A 133 -2.90 24.90 -12.79
N LEU A 134 -3.81 25.26 -13.69
CA LEU A 134 -3.64 26.41 -14.58
C LEU A 134 -4.26 27.62 -13.92
N ILE A 135 -3.52 28.73 -13.90
CA ILE A 135 -3.91 29.99 -13.26
C ILE A 135 -3.90 31.10 -14.32
N PRO A 136 -4.99 31.29 -15.09
CA PRO A 136 -5.06 32.38 -16.06
C PRO A 136 -4.94 33.74 -15.36
N ILE A 137 -4.07 34.61 -15.88
CA ILE A 137 -3.83 35.94 -15.32
C ILE A 137 -5.05 36.86 -15.55
N ALA A 138 -5.73 36.67 -16.69
CA ALA A 138 -6.92 37.43 -17.05
C ALA A 138 -7.88 36.54 -17.86
N ASP A 139 -9.16 36.92 -17.89
CA ASP A 139 -10.22 36.15 -18.57
C ASP A 139 -9.93 35.88 -20.06
N ARG A 140 -9.25 36.81 -20.74
CA ARG A 140 -8.81 36.61 -22.13
C ARG A 140 -7.89 35.43 -22.37
N HIS A 141 -7.27 34.86 -21.29
CA HIS A 141 -6.37 33.72 -21.37
C HIS A 141 -7.08 32.40 -21.06
N LEU A 142 -8.37 32.44 -20.71
CA LEU A 142 -9.12 31.25 -20.27
C LEU A 142 -9.26 30.21 -21.37
N ASP A 143 -9.53 30.64 -22.62
CA ASP A 143 -9.66 29.72 -23.77
C ASP A 143 -8.34 28.99 -24.04
N TYR A 144 -7.21 29.71 -23.98
CA TYR A 144 -5.89 29.08 -24.11
C TYR A 144 -5.61 28.09 -22.96
N ALA A 145 -5.87 28.49 -21.72
CA ALA A 145 -5.70 27.61 -20.57
C ALA A 145 -6.58 26.36 -20.67
N THR A 146 -7.81 26.49 -21.19
CA THR A 146 -8.71 25.37 -21.42
C THR A 146 -8.15 24.41 -22.47
N GLY A 147 -7.58 24.92 -23.54
CA GLY A 147 -6.90 24.12 -24.56
C GLY A 147 -5.72 23.33 -23.98
N VAL A 148 -4.87 23.98 -23.19
CA VAL A 148 -3.73 23.34 -22.51
C VAL A 148 -4.22 22.28 -21.53
N ALA A 149 -5.21 22.60 -20.68
CA ALA A 149 -5.76 21.65 -19.71
C ALA A 149 -6.35 20.41 -20.40
N THR A 150 -6.97 20.59 -21.58
CA THR A 150 -7.52 19.48 -22.36
C THR A 150 -6.41 18.56 -22.85
N GLN A 151 -5.31 19.09 -23.38
CA GLN A 151 -4.16 18.30 -23.82
C GLN A 151 -3.53 17.53 -22.66
N LEU A 152 -3.35 18.18 -21.50
CA LEU A 152 -2.80 17.52 -20.32
C LEU A 152 -3.70 16.40 -19.80
N ARG A 153 -5.03 16.59 -19.80
CA ARG A 153 -5.99 15.54 -19.43
C ARG A 153 -5.98 14.38 -20.41
N GLN A 154 -5.86 14.65 -21.72
CA GLN A 154 -5.70 13.59 -22.74
C GLN A 154 -4.42 12.79 -22.54
N ALA A 155 -3.36 13.42 -22.02
CA ALA A 155 -2.12 12.74 -21.60
C ALA A 155 -2.23 12.00 -20.26
N GLY A 156 -3.42 11.92 -19.65
CA GLY A 156 -3.68 11.19 -18.42
C GLY A 156 -3.38 11.96 -17.13
N LEU A 157 -3.15 13.27 -17.21
CA LEU A 157 -2.87 14.09 -16.03
C LEU A 157 -4.16 14.60 -15.36
N ARG A 158 -4.16 14.66 -14.04
CA ARG A 158 -5.24 15.26 -13.24
C ARG A 158 -4.99 16.76 -13.10
N VAL A 159 -5.74 17.55 -13.87
CA VAL A 159 -5.51 18.99 -14.03
C VAL A 159 -6.78 19.78 -13.75
N THR A 160 -6.64 20.88 -13.05
CA THR A 160 -7.69 21.87 -12.80
C THR A 160 -7.33 23.23 -13.37
N ILE A 161 -8.35 24.07 -13.59
CA ILE A 161 -8.19 25.48 -13.95
C ILE A 161 -8.75 26.29 -12.80
N ASN A 162 -7.99 27.26 -12.31
CA ASN A 162 -8.47 28.21 -11.32
C ASN A 162 -8.90 29.51 -12.03
N ASP A 163 -10.15 29.53 -12.44
CA ASP A 163 -10.81 30.66 -13.15
C ASP A 163 -11.53 31.64 -12.23
N ARG A 164 -11.39 31.47 -10.88
CA ARG A 164 -12.02 32.37 -9.92
C ARG A 164 -11.60 33.83 -10.14
N PRO A 165 -12.45 34.80 -9.83
CA PRO A 165 -12.17 36.25 -10.03
C PRO A 165 -11.25 36.80 -8.92
N ASP A 166 -10.26 36.00 -8.48
CA ASP A 166 -9.30 36.38 -7.46
C ASP A 166 -8.01 36.95 -8.07
N ARG A 167 -7.26 37.71 -7.28
CA ARG A 167 -5.93 38.16 -7.68
C ARG A 167 -4.98 36.97 -7.87
N MET A 168 -4.13 37.02 -8.90
CA MET A 168 -3.18 35.95 -9.23
C MET A 168 -2.39 35.44 -8.00
N ASN A 169 -1.85 36.35 -7.17
CA ASN A 169 -1.10 35.95 -5.98
C ASN A 169 -1.95 35.17 -4.95
N ALA A 170 -3.26 35.45 -4.86
CA ALA A 170 -4.17 34.69 -4.01
C ALA A 170 -4.39 33.29 -4.56
N LYS A 171 -4.58 33.15 -5.87
CA LYS A 171 -4.71 31.85 -6.55
C LYS A 171 -3.45 31.00 -6.40
N ILE A 172 -2.26 31.59 -6.54
CA ILE A 172 -0.97 30.90 -6.35
C ILE A 172 -0.84 30.43 -4.89
N ARG A 173 -1.11 31.30 -3.92
CA ARG A 173 -1.05 30.93 -2.51
C ARG A 173 -2.04 29.82 -2.14
N ASP A 174 -3.22 29.85 -2.73
CA ASP A 174 -4.24 28.81 -2.52
C ASP A 174 -3.76 27.45 -3.07
N ALA A 175 -3.22 27.44 -4.28
CA ALA A 175 -2.63 26.24 -4.89
C ALA A 175 -1.44 25.70 -4.08
N GLN A 176 -0.60 26.60 -3.53
CA GLN A 176 0.51 26.25 -2.65
C GLN A 176 0.01 25.64 -1.33
N ASN A 177 -1.02 26.23 -0.72
CA ASN A 177 -1.63 25.68 0.51
C ASN A 177 -2.24 24.29 0.28
N GLN A 178 -2.80 24.05 -0.92
CA GLN A 178 -3.30 22.74 -1.35
C GLN A 178 -2.18 21.78 -1.73
N LYS A 179 -0.92 22.24 -1.71
CA LYS A 179 0.28 21.45 -2.05
C LYS A 179 0.23 20.84 -3.46
N ILE A 180 -0.37 21.56 -4.39
CA ILE A 180 -0.42 21.15 -5.81
C ILE A 180 1.01 21.20 -6.36
N PRO A 181 1.54 20.09 -6.96
CA PRO A 181 2.93 20.01 -7.39
C PRO A 181 3.33 21.01 -8.48
N TYR A 182 2.44 21.29 -9.41
CA TYR A 182 2.72 22.20 -10.53
C TYR A 182 1.65 23.28 -10.69
N MET A 183 2.13 24.51 -10.91
CA MET A 183 1.31 25.66 -11.23
C MET A 183 1.77 26.22 -12.59
N LEU A 184 0.84 26.36 -13.55
CA LEU A 184 1.05 26.98 -14.83
C LEU A 184 0.33 28.34 -14.83
N VAL A 185 1.10 29.42 -14.88
CA VAL A 185 0.61 30.79 -14.81
C VAL A 185 0.72 31.48 -16.16
#